data_195d3c3daf52fe6400b23250bc58b0f9
#
_entry.id   195d3c3daf52fe6400b23250bc58b0f9
#
_cell.length_a   1.000
_cell.length_b   1.000
_cell.length_c   1.000
_cell.angle_alpha   90.00
_cell.angle_beta   90.00
_cell.angle_gamma   90.00
#
_symmetry.space_group_name_H-M   'P 1'
#
loop_
_entity.id
_entity.type
_entity.pdbx_description
1 polymer ?
#
loop_
_entity_poly.entity_id
_entity_poly.type
_entity_poly.pdbx_seq_one_letter_code
_entity_poly.pdbx_strand_id
1 'polypeptide(L)'
;AGMGLDTPGTENGDPEEWRKLIDLNIMALLYTAKASLPELRKTRGHLVLTGSVAGKVHIPGSIYGASKWFVHGYGGNMAQEMREWGGRCTVIAPGMVDTPFFSEPKPDKLQPEDVANAVMFALGQPERANVPEMTVMPTG
;
A
#
# COMPACT_ATOMS: atom_id res chain seq x y z
N ALA A 1 -6.62 1.30 -3.82
CA ALA A 1 -6.76 2.54 -4.58
C ALA A 1 -5.47 3.34 -4.52
N GLY A 2 -5.18 4.06 -5.57
CA GLY A 2 -4.00 4.91 -5.65
C GLY A 2 -3.86 5.54 -7.02
N MET A 3 -3.11 6.62 -7.07
CA MET A 3 -2.81 7.29 -8.34
C MET A 3 -1.35 7.72 -8.35
N GLY A 4 -0.79 7.85 -9.56
CA GLY A 4 0.49 8.48 -9.80
C GLY A 4 0.32 9.92 -10.29
N LEU A 5 1.43 10.54 -10.66
CA LEU A 5 1.46 11.90 -11.22
C LEU A 5 2.09 11.88 -12.63
N ASP A 6 1.55 12.71 -13.50
CA ASP A 6 2.08 12.82 -14.87
C ASP A 6 3.35 13.69 -14.93
N THR A 7 3.43 14.72 -14.06
CA THR A 7 4.58 15.62 -14.02
C THR A 7 5.49 15.27 -12.86
N PRO A 8 6.69 14.75 -13.10
CA PRO A 8 7.63 14.42 -12.04
C PRO A 8 8.29 15.67 -11.45
N GLY A 9 8.78 15.53 -10.24
CA GLY A 9 9.55 16.56 -9.56
C GLY A 9 8.70 17.59 -8.83
N THR A 10 9.37 18.35 -7.96
CA THR A 10 8.70 19.36 -7.13
C THR A 10 8.66 20.72 -7.85
N GLU A 11 9.75 21.11 -8.48
CA GLU A 11 9.88 22.44 -9.09
C GLU A 11 8.82 22.70 -10.16
N ASN A 12 8.55 21.70 -11.01
CA ASN A 12 7.61 21.80 -12.12
C ASN A 12 6.26 21.14 -11.83
N GLY A 13 6.05 20.68 -10.60
CA GLY A 13 4.82 19.98 -10.23
C GLY A 13 3.63 20.92 -10.08
N ASP A 14 2.43 20.35 -10.16
CA ASP A 14 1.17 21.06 -9.96
C ASP A 14 0.64 20.76 -8.56
N PRO A 15 0.52 21.78 -7.67
CA PRO A 15 -0.02 21.59 -6.32
C PRO A 15 -1.42 20.97 -6.28
N GLU A 16 -2.27 21.20 -7.26
CA GLU A 16 -3.60 20.59 -7.29
C GLU A 16 -3.51 19.08 -7.56
N GLU A 17 -2.57 18.65 -8.42
CA GLU A 17 -2.33 17.22 -8.64
C GLU A 17 -1.73 16.56 -7.38
N TRP A 18 -0.86 17.25 -6.66
CA TRP A 18 -0.35 16.76 -5.38
C TRP A 18 -1.46 16.56 -4.37
N ARG A 19 -2.39 17.51 -4.29
CA ARG A 19 -3.52 17.44 -3.36
C ARG A 19 -4.39 16.21 -3.64
N LYS A 20 -4.71 15.98 -4.92
CA LYS A 20 -5.47 14.80 -5.33
C LYS A 20 -4.76 13.50 -4.94
N LEU A 21 -3.45 13.43 -5.18
CA LEU A 21 -2.65 12.26 -4.83
C LEU A 21 -2.65 12.02 -3.31
N ILE A 22 -2.42 13.06 -2.52
CA ILE A 22 -2.41 12.96 -1.06
C ILE A 22 -3.79 12.56 -0.55
N ASP A 23 -4.85 13.13 -1.09
CA ASP A 23 -6.22 12.78 -0.70
C ASP A 23 -6.53 11.31 -0.99
N LEU A 24 -6.12 10.79 -2.13
CA LEU A 24 -6.38 9.40 -2.50
C LEU A 24 -5.41 8.41 -1.83
N ASN A 25 -4.11 8.67 -1.92
CA ASN A 25 -3.10 7.70 -1.47
C ASN A 25 -2.89 7.70 0.04
N ILE A 26 -3.19 8.80 0.72
CA ILE A 26 -2.97 8.96 2.17
C ILE A 26 -4.27 9.17 2.93
N MET A 27 -5.01 10.24 2.63
CA MET A 27 -6.21 10.56 3.42
C MET A 27 -7.29 9.50 3.32
N ALA A 28 -7.55 8.98 2.12
CA ALA A 28 -8.54 7.91 1.93
C ALA A 28 -8.14 6.63 2.66
N LEU A 29 -6.85 6.32 2.71
CA LEU A 29 -6.32 5.19 3.47
C LEU A 29 -6.57 5.38 4.97
N LEU A 30 -6.28 6.58 5.50
CA LEU A 30 -6.51 6.90 6.91
C LEU A 30 -8.00 6.82 7.26
N TYR A 31 -8.88 7.35 6.42
CA TYR A 31 -10.33 7.28 6.63
C TYR A 31 -10.82 5.84 6.65
N THR A 32 -10.34 5.02 5.73
CA THR A 32 -10.71 3.60 5.67
C THR A 32 -10.25 2.86 6.92
N ALA A 33 -9.00 3.08 7.34
CA ALA A 33 -8.49 2.48 8.56
C ALA A 33 -9.30 2.92 9.78
N LYS A 34 -9.57 4.22 9.92
CA LYS A 34 -10.38 4.74 11.03
C LYS A 34 -11.76 4.10 11.07
N ALA A 35 -12.42 3.98 9.93
CA ALA A 35 -13.77 3.42 9.86
C ALA A 35 -13.79 1.92 10.16
N SER A 36 -12.76 1.18 9.79
CA SER A 36 -12.72 -0.29 9.95
C SER A 36 -12.18 -0.77 11.29
N LEU A 37 -11.34 0.01 11.97
CA LEU A 37 -10.68 -0.43 13.20
C LEU A 37 -11.64 -0.88 14.31
N PRO A 38 -12.77 -0.20 14.62
CA PRO A 38 -13.68 -0.67 15.65
C PRO A 38 -14.21 -2.08 15.39
N GLU A 39 -14.50 -2.39 14.12
CA GLU A 39 -14.98 -3.72 13.75
C GLU A 39 -13.85 -4.77 13.74
N LEU A 40 -12.68 -4.39 13.27
CA LEU A 40 -11.50 -5.27 13.31
C LEU A 40 -11.11 -5.64 14.73
N ARG A 41 -11.24 -4.70 15.67
CA ARG A 41 -10.96 -4.95 17.09
C ARG A 41 -11.84 -6.06 17.66
N LYS A 42 -13.11 -6.10 17.29
CA LYS A 42 -14.07 -7.10 17.79
C LYS A 42 -13.67 -8.54 17.43
N THR A 43 -13.00 -8.71 16.30
CA THR A 43 -12.66 -10.04 15.75
C THR A 43 -11.17 -10.34 15.77
N ARG A 44 -10.35 -9.49 16.39
CA ARG A 44 -8.88 -9.55 16.26
C ARG A 44 -8.47 -9.61 14.80
N GLY A 45 -9.06 -8.71 14.01
CA GLY A 45 -9.00 -8.75 12.57
C GLY A 45 -7.65 -8.38 11.98
N HIS A 46 -7.60 -8.34 10.66
CA HIS A 46 -6.38 -8.14 9.90
C HIS A 46 -6.57 -7.01 8.90
N LEU A 47 -5.81 -5.94 9.06
CA LEU A 47 -5.77 -4.83 8.11
C LEU A 47 -4.68 -5.08 7.08
N VAL A 48 -5.04 -5.04 5.80
CA VAL A 48 -4.07 -5.18 4.71
C VAL A 48 -4.03 -3.89 3.91
N LEU A 49 -2.84 -3.33 3.78
CA LEU A 49 -2.61 -2.09 3.05
C LEU A 49 -1.77 -2.37 1.80
N THR A 50 -2.10 -1.69 0.72
CA THR A 50 -1.32 -1.77 -0.52
C THR A 50 -0.30 -0.65 -0.56
N GLY A 51 0.96 -1.02 -0.33
CA GLY A 51 2.11 -0.15 -0.52
C GLY A 51 2.64 -0.21 -1.95
N SER A 52 3.94 -0.17 -2.09
CA SER A 52 4.65 -0.28 -3.37
C SER A 52 6.14 -0.42 -3.11
N VAL A 53 6.85 -1.08 -4.01
CA VAL A 53 8.31 -1.04 -3.97
C VAL A 53 8.84 0.39 -4.07
N ALA A 54 8.08 1.30 -4.70
CA ALA A 54 8.40 2.74 -4.73
C ALA A 54 8.39 3.38 -3.34
N GLY A 55 7.72 2.78 -2.36
CA GLY A 55 7.72 3.21 -0.96
C GLY A 55 8.89 2.66 -0.15
N LYS A 56 9.84 1.99 -0.79
CA LYS A 56 10.99 1.36 -0.14
C LYS A 56 12.34 1.83 -0.68
N VAL A 57 12.31 2.60 -1.77
CA VAL A 57 13.49 3.11 -2.45
C VAL A 57 13.33 4.60 -2.70
N HIS A 58 14.43 5.31 -2.89
CA HIS A 58 14.41 6.72 -3.23
C HIS A 58 14.39 6.88 -4.75
N ILE A 59 13.34 7.53 -5.24
CA ILE A 59 13.16 7.79 -6.66
C ILE A 59 13.11 9.31 -6.86
N PRO A 60 14.13 9.92 -7.47
CA PRO A 60 14.13 11.36 -7.70
C PRO A 60 12.85 11.82 -8.40
N GLY A 61 12.22 12.86 -7.88
CA GLY A 61 11.01 13.44 -8.46
C GLY A 61 9.71 12.69 -8.21
N SER A 62 9.73 11.61 -7.43
CA SER A 62 8.52 10.81 -7.21
C SER A 62 7.76 11.20 -5.94
N ILE A 63 6.80 12.11 -6.07
CA ILE A 63 5.84 12.41 -5.00
C ILE A 63 4.99 11.16 -4.69
N TYR A 64 4.65 10.40 -5.74
CA TYR A 64 3.98 9.11 -5.58
C TYR A 64 4.77 8.16 -4.67
N GLY A 65 6.07 7.99 -4.95
CA GLY A 65 6.92 7.15 -4.11
C GLY A 65 6.91 7.60 -2.65
N ALA A 66 7.00 8.91 -2.40
CA ALA A 66 6.92 9.46 -1.05
C ALA A 66 5.59 9.14 -0.37
N SER A 67 4.47 9.18 -1.10
CA SER A 67 3.15 8.79 -0.56
C SER A 67 3.13 7.30 -0.18
N LYS A 68 3.83 6.46 -0.90
CA LYS A 68 3.94 5.03 -0.57
C LYS A 68 4.88 4.77 0.62
N TRP A 69 5.90 5.60 0.81
CA TRP A 69 6.67 5.58 2.07
C TRP A 69 5.77 5.80 3.28
N PHE A 70 4.83 6.75 3.16
CA PHE A 70 3.83 6.96 4.21
C PHE A 70 3.07 5.66 4.51
N VAL A 71 2.60 4.95 3.48
CA VAL A 71 1.84 3.70 3.66
C VAL A 71 2.65 2.66 4.43
N HIS A 72 3.92 2.50 4.09
CA HIS A 72 4.81 1.55 4.78
C HIS A 72 5.04 1.92 6.23
N GLY A 73 5.33 3.20 6.51
CA GLY A 73 5.50 3.69 7.87
C GLY A 73 4.22 3.55 8.69
N TYR A 74 3.09 3.94 8.12
CA TYR A 74 1.79 3.83 8.76
C TYR A 74 1.43 2.37 9.06
N GLY A 75 1.65 1.46 8.11
CA GLY A 75 1.38 0.03 8.29
C GLY A 75 2.19 -0.57 9.44
N GLY A 76 3.45 -0.18 9.57
CA GLY A 76 4.29 -0.59 10.70
C GLY A 76 3.75 -0.09 12.04
N ASN A 77 3.32 1.17 12.10
CA ASN A 77 2.69 1.74 13.30
C ASN A 77 1.39 1.01 13.63
N MET A 78 0.55 0.76 12.63
CA MET A 78 -0.71 0.04 12.83
C MET A 78 -0.51 -1.37 13.35
N ALA A 79 0.52 -2.06 12.89
CA ALA A 79 0.85 -3.38 13.41
C ALA A 79 1.11 -3.34 14.93
N GLN A 80 1.77 -2.29 15.41
CA GLN A 80 2.02 -2.11 16.84
C GLN A 80 0.73 -1.75 17.62
N GLU A 81 -0.08 -0.83 17.07
CA GLU A 81 -1.36 -0.47 17.69
C GLU A 81 -2.30 -1.67 17.79
N MET A 82 -2.45 -2.42 16.71
CA MET A 82 -3.37 -3.56 16.65
C MET A 82 -2.90 -4.74 17.47
N ARG A 83 -1.60 -4.85 17.70
CA ARG A 83 -1.01 -5.91 18.52
C ARG A 83 -1.58 -5.96 19.95
N GLU A 84 -1.92 -4.81 20.51
CA GLU A 84 -2.45 -4.69 21.88
C GLU A 84 -3.74 -5.50 22.08
N TRP A 85 -4.51 -5.70 21.02
CA TRP A 85 -5.74 -6.48 21.07
C TRP A 85 -5.72 -7.71 20.15
N GLY A 86 -4.52 -8.15 19.75
CA GLY A 86 -4.34 -9.37 18.96
C GLY A 86 -4.65 -9.22 17.47
N GLY A 87 -4.81 -7.99 16.98
CA GLY A 87 -4.98 -7.71 15.58
C GLY A 87 -3.66 -7.72 14.81
N ARG A 88 -3.76 -7.72 13.50
CA ARG A 88 -2.61 -7.79 12.59
C ARG A 88 -2.71 -6.74 11.49
N CYS A 89 -1.57 -6.27 11.01
CA CYS A 89 -1.50 -5.40 9.86
C CYS A 89 -0.38 -5.83 8.92
N THR A 90 -0.69 -5.91 7.64
CA THR A 90 0.27 -6.30 6.59
C THR A 90 0.28 -5.25 5.50
N VAL A 91 1.47 -4.87 5.04
CA VAL A 91 1.63 -4.06 3.84
C VAL A 91 2.11 -4.95 2.71
N ILE A 92 1.37 -4.99 1.61
CA ILE A 92 1.81 -5.65 0.39
C ILE A 92 2.48 -4.61 -0.48
N ALA A 93 3.73 -4.88 -0.87
CA ALA A 93 4.55 -3.97 -1.68
C ALA A 93 4.81 -4.57 -3.06
N PRO A 94 3.88 -4.37 -4.02
CA PRO A 94 4.10 -4.88 -5.37
C PRO A 94 5.05 -4.00 -6.16
N GLY A 95 5.76 -4.63 -7.09
CA GLY A 95 6.38 -3.95 -8.21
C GLY A 95 5.31 -3.59 -9.24
N MET A 96 5.70 -3.50 -10.52
CA MET A 96 4.75 -3.17 -11.59
C MET A 96 3.69 -4.26 -11.76
N VAL A 97 2.42 -3.85 -11.73
CA VAL A 97 1.26 -4.72 -11.92
C VAL A 97 0.49 -4.24 -13.15
N ASP A 98 0.13 -5.16 -14.03
CA ASP A 98 -0.64 -4.83 -15.23
C ASP A 98 -2.07 -4.44 -14.85
N THR A 99 -2.30 -3.14 -14.68
CA THR A 99 -3.58 -2.56 -14.31
C THR A 99 -3.79 -1.22 -15.00
N PRO A 100 -5.01 -0.66 -14.99
CA PRO A 100 -5.26 0.70 -15.49
C PRO A 100 -4.52 1.83 -14.76
N PHE A 101 -3.74 1.52 -13.73
CA PHE A 101 -2.82 2.48 -13.11
C PHE A 101 -1.81 3.02 -14.15
N PHE A 102 -1.40 2.17 -15.08
CA PHE A 102 -0.53 2.55 -16.18
C PHE A 102 -1.36 2.90 -17.42
N SER A 103 -0.90 3.89 -18.19
CA SER A 103 -1.54 4.30 -19.45
C SER A 103 -1.43 3.23 -20.55
N GLU A 104 -0.45 2.34 -20.44
CA GLU A 104 -0.20 1.27 -21.40
C GLU A 104 -0.20 -0.08 -20.69
N PRO A 105 -0.67 -1.16 -21.39
CA PRO A 105 -0.61 -2.52 -20.85
C PRO A 105 0.83 -2.94 -20.49
N LYS A 106 0.95 -3.78 -19.45
CA LYS A 106 2.21 -4.31 -18.95
C LYS A 106 2.13 -5.85 -18.85
N PRO A 107 1.87 -6.55 -19.99
CA PRO A 107 1.55 -7.99 -19.95
C PRO A 107 2.66 -8.88 -19.38
N ASP A 108 3.91 -8.41 -19.43
CA ASP A 108 5.07 -9.16 -18.89
C ASP A 108 5.35 -8.88 -17.42
N LYS A 109 4.53 -8.06 -16.78
CA LYS A 109 4.66 -7.71 -15.36
C LYS A 109 3.70 -8.54 -14.52
N LEU A 110 3.62 -8.23 -13.21
CA LEU A 110 2.68 -8.90 -12.33
C LEU A 110 1.25 -8.76 -12.82
N GLN A 111 0.43 -9.74 -12.51
CA GLN A 111 -1.00 -9.66 -12.70
C GLN A 111 -1.69 -9.38 -11.36
N PRO A 112 -2.91 -8.81 -11.34
CA PRO A 112 -3.64 -8.57 -10.09
C PRO A 112 -3.75 -9.80 -9.19
N GLU A 113 -3.86 -10.99 -9.78
CA GLU A 113 -3.93 -12.25 -9.06
C GLU A 113 -2.68 -12.54 -8.23
N ASP A 114 -1.51 -12.07 -8.70
CA ASP A 114 -0.25 -12.26 -7.96
C ASP A 114 -0.26 -11.47 -6.66
N VAL A 115 -0.82 -10.27 -6.69
CA VAL A 115 -1.00 -9.43 -5.50
C VAL A 115 -2.04 -10.06 -4.57
N ALA A 116 -3.15 -10.54 -5.13
CA ALA A 116 -4.20 -11.21 -4.35
C ALA A 116 -3.66 -12.47 -3.64
N ASN A 117 -2.79 -13.23 -4.29
CA ASN A 117 -2.16 -14.40 -3.68
C ASN A 117 -1.29 -14.02 -2.49
N ALA A 118 -0.57 -12.90 -2.56
CA ALA A 118 0.20 -12.39 -1.44
C ALA A 118 -0.69 -11.98 -0.26
N VAL A 119 -1.82 -11.33 -0.54
CA VAL A 119 -2.83 -11.00 0.48
C VAL A 119 -3.33 -12.27 1.15
N MET A 120 -3.71 -13.27 0.38
CA MET A 120 -4.20 -14.54 0.92
C MET A 120 -3.15 -15.27 1.75
N PHE A 121 -1.89 -15.21 1.38
CA PHE A 121 -0.80 -15.78 2.18
C PHE A 121 -0.76 -15.11 3.57
N ALA A 122 -0.78 -13.78 3.61
CA ALA A 122 -0.74 -13.04 4.88
C ALA A 122 -1.95 -13.34 5.76
N LEU A 123 -3.15 -13.37 5.16
CA LEU A 123 -4.40 -13.65 5.88
C LEU A 123 -4.46 -15.09 6.38
N GLY A 124 -3.85 -16.03 5.67
CA GLY A 124 -3.88 -17.45 5.99
C GLY A 124 -2.93 -17.90 7.10
N GLN A 125 -2.11 -17.00 7.64
CA GLN A 125 -1.20 -17.33 8.71
C GLN A 125 -1.96 -17.56 10.03
N PRO A 126 -1.41 -18.37 10.97
CA PRO A 126 -2.05 -18.55 12.26
C PRO A 126 -2.15 -17.23 13.02
N GLU A 127 -3.16 -17.09 13.87
CA GLU A 127 -3.45 -15.84 14.59
C GLU A 127 -2.25 -15.24 15.35
N ARG A 128 -1.32 -16.08 15.78
CA ARG A 128 -0.10 -15.63 16.48
C ARG A 128 0.96 -15.05 15.57
N ALA A 129 0.79 -15.13 14.24
CA ALA A 129 1.80 -14.72 13.29
C ALA A 129 1.29 -13.53 12.46
N ASN A 130 2.01 -12.42 12.54
CA ASN A 130 1.80 -11.26 11.68
C ASN A 130 2.93 -11.20 10.64
N VAL A 131 2.58 -11.15 9.37
CA VAL A 131 3.52 -10.85 8.29
C VAL A 131 3.47 -9.33 8.08
N PRO A 132 4.44 -8.56 8.57
CA PRO A 132 4.32 -7.11 8.53
C PRO A 132 4.39 -6.55 7.13
N GLU A 133 5.14 -7.19 6.23
CA GLU A 133 5.32 -6.71 4.87
C GLU A 133 5.66 -7.86 3.93
N MET A 134 5.13 -7.79 2.70
CA MET A 134 5.48 -8.70 1.62
C MET A 134 5.78 -7.91 0.36
N THR A 135 6.95 -8.16 -0.22
CA THR A 135 7.33 -7.59 -1.51
C THR A 135 7.10 -8.62 -2.60
N VAL A 136 6.40 -8.24 -3.66
CA VAL A 136 6.13 -9.09 -4.82
C VAL A 136 6.65 -8.39 -6.05
N MET A 137 7.59 -9.03 -6.74
CA MET A 137 8.26 -8.44 -7.91
C MET A 137 8.01 -9.27 -9.15
N PRO A 138 7.88 -8.63 -10.32
CA PRO A 138 7.90 -9.38 -11.57
C PRO A 138 9.30 -9.99 -11.77
N THR A 139 9.35 -11.11 -12.47
CA THR A 139 10.63 -11.79 -12.78
C THR A 139 11.37 -11.15 -13.95
N GLY A 140 10.73 -10.26 -14.67
CA GLY A 140 11.33 -9.59 -15.81
C GLY A 140 11.00 -8.13 -15.97
#